data_c29d2e36c869038318b6fa39a8ff6cfa
#
_entry.id   c29d2e36c869038318b6fa39a8ff6cfa
#
_cell.length_a   1.000
_cell.length_b   1.000
_cell.length_c   1.000
_cell.angle_alpha   90.00
_cell.angle_beta   90.00
_cell.angle_gamma   90.00
#
_symmetry.space_group_name_H-M   'P 1'
#
loop_
_entity.id
_entity.type
_entity.pdbx_description
1 polymer ?
#
loop_
_entity_poly.entity_id
_entity_poly.type
_entity_poly.pdbx_seq_one_letter_code
_entity_poly.pdbx_strand_id
1 'polypeptide(L)'
;MRRMILTMAAFAVVGCVRTHANEATGEVDVDIESPAKTGEDWSGSLAARGGSGITGSFKAIVNEGKTNVSVNLANAMAGQRLPWHIHQGTCDNDMGIVGDPSAYPVIVVANDGTASANTVVGVSLDEAKDYFINVHASPTNLQTIVACGDLDD
;
A
#
# COMPACT_ATOMS: atom_id res chain seq x y z
N MET A 1 -18.73 -50.80 19.53
CA MET A 1 -18.02 -50.29 18.35
C MET A 1 -18.87 -49.20 17.70
N ARG A 2 -18.54 -47.94 17.95
CA ARG A 2 -19.26 -46.76 17.44
C ARG A 2 -18.43 -46.16 16.30
N ARG A 3 -18.93 -46.26 15.07
CA ARG A 3 -18.28 -45.65 13.89
C ARG A 3 -18.58 -44.18 13.85
N MET A 4 -17.51 -43.36 13.93
CA MET A 4 -17.52 -41.92 13.81
C MET A 4 -17.44 -41.59 12.31
N ILE A 5 -18.51 -40.98 11.78
CA ILE A 5 -18.54 -40.49 10.40
C ILE A 5 -17.98 -39.08 10.39
N LEU A 6 -16.84 -38.92 9.73
CA LEU A 6 -16.20 -37.60 9.52
C LEU A 6 -16.78 -36.98 8.26
N THR A 7 -17.62 -35.97 8.41
CA THR A 7 -18.13 -35.17 7.30
C THR A 7 -17.06 -34.11 6.88
N MET A 8 -16.46 -34.34 5.72
CA MET A 8 -15.63 -33.31 5.07
C MET A 8 -16.56 -32.27 4.42
N ALA A 9 -16.48 -31.03 4.88
CA ALA A 9 -17.08 -29.90 4.20
C ALA A 9 -16.15 -29.45 3.05
N ALA A 10 -16.62 -29.67 1.82
CA ALA A 10 -15.95 -29.16 0.63
C ALA A 10 -16.31 -27.69 0.45
N PHE A 11 -15.32 -26.81 0.56
CA PHE A 11 -15.45 -25.41 0.14
C PHE A 11 -15.38 -25.37 -1.39
N ALA A 12 -16.50 -25.07 -2.05
CA ALA A 12 -16.53 -24.80 -3.47
C ALA A 12 -16.04 -23.37 -3.74
N VAL A 13 -14.85 -23.26 -4.31
CA VAL A 13 -14.38 -22.01 -4.93
C VAL A 13 -15.11 -21.85 -6.25
N VAL A 14 -16.06 -20.92 -6.32
CA VAL A 14 -16.77 -20.59 -7.56
C VAL A 14 -15.86 -19.66 -8.38
N GLY A 15 -15.01 -20.23 -9.21
CA GLY A 15 -14.34 -19.52 -10.30
C GLY A 15 -15.27 -19.48 -11.51
N CYS A 16 -15.37 -18.33 -12.19
CA CYS A 16 -16.06 -18.24 -13.48
C CYS A 16 -15.27 -19.01 -14.53
N VAL A 17 -15.78 -20.16 -14.96
CA VAL A 17 -15.24 -20.96 -16.06
C VAL A 17 -15.93 -20.50 -17.34
N ARG A 18 -15.19 -19.93 -18.30
CA ARG A 18 -15.66 -19.74 -19.68
C ARG A 18 -15.12 -20.89 -20.52
N THR A 19 -16.01 -21.65 -21.11
CA THR A 19 -15.67 -22.72 -22.06
C THR A 19 -15.88 -22.22 -23.48
N HIS A 20 -14.82 -22.17 -24.29
CA HIS A 20 -14.90 -22.00 -25.73
C HIS A 20 -14.68 -23.37 -26.38
N ALA A 21 -15.71 -23.87 -27.10
CA ALA A 21 -15.58 -25.08 -27.90
C ALA A 21 -15.10 -24.70 -29.30
N ASN A 22 -13.98 -25.24 -29.73
CA ASN A 22 -13.51 -25.13 -31.11
C ASN A 22 -14.00 -26.38 -31.89
N GLU A 23 -14.98 -26.18 -32.79
CA GLU A 23 -15.64 -27.28 -33.53
C GLU A 23 -14.70 -27.99 -34.53
N ALA A 24 -13.48 -27.48 -34.78
CA ALA A 24 -12.56 -28.06 -35.80
C ALA A 24 -11.63 -29.17 -35.25
N THR A 25 -11.36 -29.22 -33.94
CA THR A 25 -10.39 -30.16 -33.35
C THR A 25 -10.93 -31.00 -32.20
N GLY A 26 -12.13 -30.72 -31.68
CA GLY A 26 -12.68 -31.40 -30.53
C GLY A 26 -11.92 -31.19 -29.22
N GLU A 27 -11.02 -30.22 -29.18
CA GLU A 27 -10.23 -29.85 -28.02
C GLU A 27 -10.97 -28.77 -27.23
N VAL A 28 -11.23 -29.03 -25.96
CA VAL A 28 -11.86 -28.08 -25.05
C VAL A 28 -10.76 -27.36 -24.32
N ASP A 29 -10.47 -26.12 -24.74
CA ASP A 29 -9.58 -25.22 -23.99
C ASP A 29 -10.35 -24.66 -22.80
N VAL A 30 -9.92 -25.01 -21.60
CA VAL A 30 -10.49 -24.50 -20.35
C VAL A 30 -9.59 -23.36 -19.87
N ASP A 31 -9.91 -22.14 -20.30
CA ASP A 31 -9.29 -20.96 -19.70
C ASP A 31 -9.80 -20.80 -18.26
N ILE A 32 -9.00 -21.23 -17.31
CA ILE A 32 -9.20 -20.88 -15.90
C ILE A 32 -8.67 -19.46 -15.76
N GLU A 33 -9.53 -18.47 -15.93
CA GLU A 33 -9.18 -17.12 -15.50
C GLU A 33 -8.86 -17.17 -14.00
N SER A 34 -7.59 -17.03 -13.68
CA SER A 34 -7.17 -16.78 -12.30
C SER A 34 -8.00 -15.59 -11.78
N PRO A 35 -8.54 -15.65 -10.54
CA PRO A 35 -9.24 -14.52 -9.98
C PRO A 35 -8.35 -13.30 -10.15
N ALA A 36 -8.91 -12.21 -10.70
CA ALA A 36 -8.18 -10.96 -10.92
C ALA A 36 -7.36 -10.67 -9.67
N LYS A 37 -6.04 -10.49 -9.85
CA LYS A 37 -5.09 -10.20 -8.77
C LYS A 37 -5.68 -9.02 -8.02
N THR A 38 -6.30 -9.26 -6.86
CA THR A 38 -6.91 -8.22 -6.06
C THR A 38 -5.78 -7.48 -5.37
N GLY A 39 -5.47 -6.29 -5.89
CA GLY A 39 -4.65 -5.30 -5.23
C GLY A 39 -3.17 -5.65 -5.18
N GLU A 40 -2.38 -4.89 -5.89
CA GLU A 40 -0.94 -4.85 -5.68
C GLU A 40 -0.69 -4.17 -4.34
N ASP A 41 0.10 -4.82 -3.49
CA ASP A 41 0.41 -4.40 -2.13
C ASP A 41 1.87 -3.98 -2.06
N TRP A 42 2.14 -2.74 -1.65
CA TRP A 42 3.47 -2.29 -1.24
C TRP A 42 3.51 -2.09 0.27
N SER A 43 4.63 -2.38 0.88
CA SER A 43 4.84 -2.11 2.30
C SER A 43 6.29 -1.75 2.55
N GLY A 44 6.57 -1.13 3.69
CA GLY A 44 7.94 -0.81 4.06
C GLY A 44 8.05 -0.14 5.41
N SER A 45 9.30 0.18 5.75
CA SER A 45 9.66 0.89 6.97
C SER A 45 10.10 2.30 6.65
N LEU A 46 9.70 3.24 7.49
CA LEU A 46 10.19 4.62 7.46
C LEU A 46 11.41 4.74 8.38
N ALA A 47 12.56 5.03 7.78
CA ALA A 47 13.80 5.29 8.51
C ALA A 47 13.93 6.77 8.85
N ALA A 48 14.46 7.08 10.03
CA ALA A 48 14.72 8.46 10.44
C ALA A 48 15.70 9.15 9.51
N ARG A 49 15.41 10.40 9.17
CA ARG A 49 16.28 11.29 8.39
C ARG A 49 16.65 12.52 9.20
N GLY A 50 17.81 13.10 8.90
CA GLY A 50 18.29 14.35 9.53
C GLY A 50 18.44 14.30 11.06
N GLY A 51 18.60 13.10 11.63
CA GLY A 51 18.73 12.95 13.10
C GLY A 51 17.41 13.12 13.86
N SER A 52 16.25 13.06 13.20
CA SER A 52 14.93 13.25 13.81
C SER A 52 14.58 12.18 14.86
N GLY A 53 15.08 10.95 14.70
CA GLY A 53 14.68 9.79 15.48
C GLY A 53 13.30 9.21 15.08
N ILE A 54 12.52 9.89 14.22
CA ILE A 54 11.17 9.46 13.80
C ILE A 54 11.29 8.24 12.90
N THR A 55 10.61 7.17 13.28
CA THR A 55 10.55 5.93 12.51
C THR A 55 9.10 5.55 12.26
N GLY A 56 8.87 4.57 11.39
CA GLY A 56 7.50 4.13 11.13
C GLY A 56 7.41 2.97 10.17
N SER A 57 6.19 2.72 9.73
CA SER A 57 5.85 1.76 8.70
C SER A 57 4.72 2.28 7.84
N PHE A 58 4.60 1.74 6.65
CA PHE A 58 3.49 2.06 5.77
C PHE A 58 3.02 0.81 5.01
N LYS A 59 1.80 0.91 4.49
CA LYS A 59 1.23 -0.02 3.53
C LYS A 59 0.45 0.78 2.47
N ALA A 60 0.63 0.41 1.20
CA ALA A 60 -0.13 0.94 0.09
C ALA A 60 -0.77 -0.22 -0.69
N ILE A 61 -2.05 -0.10 -1.00
CA ILE A 61 -2.83 -1.12 -1.71
C ILE A 61 -3.51 -0.45 -2.90
N VAL A 62 -3.21 -0.91 -4.11
CA VAL A 62 -3.91 -0.48 -5.32
C VAL A 62 -5.21 -1.25 -5.46
N ASN A 63 -6.30 -0.52 -5.64
CA ASN A 63 -7.60 -1.08 -5.94
C ASN A 63 -8.41 -0.12 -6.83
N GLU A 64 -9.00 -0.64 -7.90
CA GLU A 64 -9.90 0.12 -8.80
C GLU A 64 -9.29 1.46 -9.30
N GLY A 65 -8.00 1.46 -9.66
CA GLY A 65 -7.31 2.65 -10.18
C GLY A 65 -6.95 3.70 -9.14
N LYS A 66 -7.03 3.37 -7.85
CA LYS A 66 -6.67 4.21 -6.71
C LYS A 66 -5.70 3.49 -5.79
N THR A 67 -4.99 4.24 -4.98
CA THR A 67 -4.08 3.71 -3.97
C THR A 67 -4.57 4.06 -2.57
N ASN A 68 -4.88 3.04 -1.77
CA ASN A 68 -5.17 3.18 -0.35
C ASN A 68 -3.86 3.12 0.43
N VAL A 69 -3.57 4.13 1.24
CA VAL A 69 -2.30 4.22 1.96
C VAL A 69 -2.54 4.37 3.44
N SER A 70 -1.78 3.63 4.22
CA SER A 70 -1.70 3.78 5.67
C SER A 70 -0.25 4.03 6.09
N VAL A 71 -0.05 5.01 6.97
CA VAL A 71 1.25 5.35 7.57
C VAL A 71 1.13 5.33 9.07
N ASN A 72 2.08 4.70 9.74
CA ASN A 72 2.21 4.71 11.20
C ASN A 72 3.59 5.25 11.56
N LEU A 73 3.65 6.18 12.51
CA LEU A 73 4.87 6.80 12.99
C LEU A 73 5.08 6.53 14.48
N ALA A 74 6.33 6.51 14.89
CA ALA A 74 6.76 6.41 16.27
C ALA A 74 7.95 7.34 16.55
N ASN A 75 8.22 7.61 17.82
CA ASN A 75 9.33 8.43 18.30
C ASN A 75 9.26 9.91 17.84
N ALA A 76 8.07 10.40 17.51
CA ALA A 76 7.86 11.79 17.19
C ALA A 76 7.52 12.60 18.46
N MET A 77 7.66 13.92 18.44
CA MET A 77 7.27 14.76 19.58
C MET A 77 5.76 14.98 19.59
N ALA A 78 5.14 14.86 20.76
CA ALA A 78 3.72 15.11 20.95
C ALA A 78 3.28 16.45 20.36
N GLY A 79 2.16 16.45 19.64
CA GLY A 79 1.59 17.64 19.01
C GLY A 79 2.26 18.10 17.71
N GLN A 80 3.34 17.44 17.25
CA GLN A 80 3.89 17.72 15.93
C GLN A 80 2.84 17.52 14.85
N ARG A 81 2.93 18.33 13.80
CA ARG A 81 2.11 18.26 12.61
C ARG A 81 3.02 17.95 11.42
N LEU A 82 2.97 16.73 10.95
CA LEU A 82 3.90 16.17 9.97
C LEU A 82 3.19 15.92 8.63
N PRO A 83 3.37 16.78 7.62
CA PRO A 83 2.95 16.48 6.25
C PRO A 83 3.73 15.28 5.72
N TRP A 84 3.10 14.54 4.81
CA TRP A 84 3.70 13.38 4.17
C TRP A 84 3.09 13.16 2.80
N HIS A 85 3.83 12.53 1.90
CA HIS A 85 3.35 12.20 0.55
C HIS A 85 4.00 10.91 0.07
N ILE A 86 3.33 10.26 -0.91
CA ILE A 86 4.00 9.31 -1.81
C ILE A 86 4.66 10.14 -2.91
N HIS A 87 5.90 9.80 -3.24
CA HIS A 87 6.65 10.34 -4.37
C HIS A 87 7.02 9.22 -5.34
N GLN A 88 7.18 9.56 -6.61
CA GLN A 88 7.84 8.69 -7.57
C GLN A 88 9.35 8.78 -7.39
N GLY A 89 10.07 7.67 -7.55
CA GLY A 89 11.51 7.55 -7.37
C GLY A 89 11.87 6.87 -6.05
N THR A 90 12.98 7.26 -5.45
CA THR A 90 13.51 6.71 -4.20
C THR A 90 13.77 7.81 -3.19
N CYS A 91 14.00 7.44 -1.93
CA CYS A 91 14.35 8.38 -0.86
C CYS A 91 15.54 9.30 -1.19
N ASP A 92 16.41 8.89 -2.10
CA ASP A 92 17.59 9.64 -2.51
C ASP A 92 17.46 10.31 -3.90
N ASN A 93 16.36 10.01 -4.62
CA ASN A 93 16.08 10.54 -5.95
C ASN A 93 14.58 10.83 -6.13
N ASP A 94 14.16 12.02 -5.70
CA ASP A 94 12.77 12.47 -5.75
C ASP A 94 12.40 12.95 -7.17
N MET A 95 11.34 12.34 -7.74
CA MET A 95 10.79 12.68 -9.04
C MET A 95 9.43 13.39 -8.95
N GLY A 96 8.95 13.70 -7.75
CA GLY A 96 7.73 14.44 -7.49
C GLY A 96 6.60 13.66 -6.83
N ILE A 97 5.63 14.39 -6.31
CA ILE A 97 4.48 13.85 -5.56
C ILE A 97 3.56 13.08 -6.49
N VAL A 98 3.07 11.94 -6.03
CA VAL A 98 2.06 11.12 -6.71
C VAL A 98 0.66 11.64 -6.37
N GLY A 99 -0.10 11.99 -7.39
CA GLY A 99 -1.48 12.46 -7.25
C GLY A 99 -1.60 13.89 -6.72
N ASP A 100 -2.75 14.21 -6.14
CA ASP A 100 -3.03 15.53 -5.59
C ASP A 100 -2.42 15.67 -4.17
N PRO A 101 -1.53 16.64 -3.91
CA PRO A 101 -0.98 16.86 -2.58
C PRO A 101 -2.03 17.07 -1.49
N SER A 102 -3.20 17.61 -1.83
CA SER A 102 -4.29 17.84 -0.89
C SER A 102 -5.00 16.54 -0.43
N ALA A 103 -4.75 15.42 -1.12
CA ALA A 103 -5.26 14.11 -0.71
C ALA A 103 -4.56 13.55 0.54
N TYR A 104 -3.40 14.09 0.92
CA TYR A 104 -2.61 13.61 2.05
C TYR A 104 -2.90 14.41 3.32
N PRO A 105 -3.62 13.84 4.31
CA PRO A 105 -3.91 14.53 5.55
C PRO A 105 -2.62 14.73 6.37
N VAL A 106 -2.45 15.91 6.96
CA VAL A 106 -1.33 16.14 7.88
C VAL A 106 -1.44 15.22 9.09
N ILE A 107 -0.38 14.48 9.38
CA ILE A 107 -0.30 13.61 10.56
C ILE A 107 -0.17 14.48 11.81
N VAL A 108 -0.99 14.22 12.83
CA VAL A 108 -0.91 14.87 14.14
C VAL A 108 -0.43 13.85 15.17
N VAL A 109 0.69 14.14 15.81
CA VAL A 109 1.33 13.22 16.75
C VAL A 109 0.62 13.22 18.10
N ALA A 110 0.30 12.04 18.60
CA ALA A 110 -0.31 11.83 19.92
C ALA A 110 0.67 12.10 21.08
N ASN A 111 0.15 12.15 22.30
CA ASN A 111 0.95 12.45 23.49
C ASN A 111 2.01 11.39 23.82
N ASP A 112 1.85 10.18 23.31
CA ASP A 112 2.79 9.06 23.47
C ASP A 112 3.88 9.01 22.39
N GLY A 113 3.90 9.97 21.46
CA GLY A 113 4.87 10.04 20.39
C GLY A 113 4.53 9.15 19.18
N THR A 114 3.34 8.55 19.17
CA THR A 114 2.84 7.77 18.01
C THR A 114 1.90 8.60 17.16
N ALA A 115 1.76 8.23 15.90
CA ALA A 115 0.79 8.83 15.00
C ALA A 115 0.42 7.89 13.85
N SER A 116 -0.76 8.09 13.27
CA SER A 116 -1.18 7.35 12.07
C SER A 116 -1.98 8.24 11.13
N ALA A 117 -1.91 7.93 9.86
CA ALA A 117 -2.75 8.51 8.82
C ALA A 117 -3.17 7.45 7.81
N ASN A 118 -4.38 7.63 7.27
CA ASN A 118 -4.88 6.83 6.16
C ASN A 118 -5.44 7.78 5.10
N THR A 119 -5.23 7.45 3.84
CA THR A 119 -5.79 8.20 2.72
C THR A 119 -6.04 7.32 1.52
N VAL A 120 -6.81 7.85 0.57
CA VAL A 120 -6.99 7.29 -0.76
C VAL A 120 -6.48 8.29 -1.77
N VAL A 121 -5.42 7.93 -2.48
CA VAL A 121 -4.87 8.72 -3.58
C VAL A 121 -5.56 8.30 -4.87
N GLY A 122 -6.06 9.25 -5.65
CA GLY A 122 -6.81 9.02 -6.89
C GLY A 122 -5.94 8.56 -8.07
N VAL A 123 -4.84 7.87 -7.79
CA VAL A 123 -3.87 7.36 -8.78
C VAL A 123 -3.54 5.92 -8.41
N SER A 124 -3.41 5.06 -9.41
CA SER A 124 -2.86 3.71 -9.29
C SER A 124 -1.34 3.78 -9.33
N LEU A 125 -0.65 3.15 -8.40
CA LEU A 125 0.79 2.93 -8.52
C LEU A 125 1.04 1.87 -9.61
N ASP A 126 2.18 1.98 -10.29
CA ASP A 126 2.60 1.13 -11.41
C ASP A 126 3.81 0.30 -10.94
N GLU A 127 3.72 -1.02 -10.95
CA GLU A 127 4.81 -1.93 -10.54
C GLU A 127 6.13 -1.73 -11.29
N ALA A 128 6.08 -1.11 -12.48
CA ALA A 128 7.28 -0.82 -13.26
C ALA A 128 8.04 0.44 -12.80
N LYS A 129 7.59 1.09 -11.73
CA LYS A 129 8.18 2.33 -11.20
C LYS A 129 8.48 2.22 -9.73
N ASP A 130 9.53 2.92 -9.32
CA ASP A 130 9.89 3.07 -7.93
C ASP A 130 9.04 4.16 -7.27
N TYR A 131 8.70 3.96 -6.01
CA TYR A 131 7.98 4.91 -5.18
C TYR A 131 8.57 4.92 -3.76
N PHE A 132 8.37 6.03 -3.07
CA PHE A 132 8.75 6.16 -1.67
C PHE A 132 7.78 7.06 -0.92
N ILE A 133 7.77 6.94 0.40
CA ILE A 133 7.07 7.87 1.29
C ILE A 133 8.09 8.73 2.00
N ASN A 134 7.89 10.05 1.97
CA ASN A 134 8.59 10.98 2.83
C ASN A 134 7.64 11.63 3.83
N VAL A 135 8.20 11.98 4.99
CA VAL A 135 7.53 12.73 6.05
C VAL A 135 8.32 14.01 6.29
N HIS A 136 7.63 15.14 6.25
CA HIS A 136 8.23 16.48 6.36
C HIS A 136 8.19 16.99 7.80
N ALA A 137 9.10 17.90 8.14
CA ALA A 137 9.26 18.44 9.50
C ALA A 137 8.04 19.22 10.00
N SER A 138 7.39 19.98 9.12
CA SER A 138 6.18 20.75 9.45
C SER A 138 5.47 21.27 8.19
N PRO A 139 4.22 21.76 8.30
CA PRO A 139 3.52 22.39 7.16
C PRO A 139 4.21 23.65 6.60
N THR A 140 5.07 24.28 7.38
CA THR A 140 5.87 25.46 6.96
C THR A 140 7.30 25.10 6.56
N ASN A 141 7.69 23.84 6.69
CA ASN A 141 9.00 23.35 6.32
C ASN A 141 8.88 21.96 5.63
N LEU A 142 8.50 22.00 4.36
CA LEU A 142 8.38 20.81 3.51
C LEU A 142 9.72 20.37 2.90
N GLN A 143 10.77 21.17 3.03
CA GLN A 143 12.10 20.85 2.48
C GLN A 143 12.89 19.90 3.39
N THR A 144 12.60 19.91 4.68
CA THR A 144 13.27 19.03 5.64
C THR A 144 12.50 17.73 5.77
N ILE A 145 13.10 16.64 5.36
CA ILE A 145 12.56 15.28 5.52
C ILE A 145 13.01 14.75 6.88
N VAL A 146 12.07 14.26 7.67
CA VAL A 146 12.30 13.68 9.00
C VAL A 146 12.21 12.15 9.02
N ALA A 147 11.49 11.56 8.06
CA ALA A 147 11.49 10.11 7.85
C ALA A 147 11.25 9.80 6.37
N CYS A 148 11.82 8.70 5.88
CA CYS A 148 11.67 8.26 4.50
C CYS A 148 11.75 6.74 4.40
N GLY A 149 11.03 6.15 3.44
CA GLY A 149 11.07 4.72 3.14
C GLY A 149 10.62 4.43 1.72
N ASP A 150 11.39 3.61 1.02
CA ASP A 150 11.05 3.15 -0.32
C ASP A 150 9.93 2.09 -0.23
N LEU A 151 9.04 2.06 -1.22
CA LEU A 151 7.96 1.09 -1.32
C LEU A 151 8.49 -0.17 -1.98
N ASP A 152 8.46 -1.27 -1.24
CA ASP A 152 8.82 -2.59 -1.73
C ASP A 152 7.54 -3.46 -1.87
N ASP A 153 7.46 -4.28 -2.92
CA ASP A 153 6.39 -5.24 -3.23
C ASP A 153 6.67 -6.66 -2.66
#